data_c41cf34356fcdf7b4ee39746a7502ffc
#
_entry.id   c41cf34356fcdf7b4ee39746a7502ffc
#
_cell.length_a   1.000
_cell.length_b   1.000
_cell.length_c   1.000
_cell.angle_alpha   90.00
_cell.angle_beta   90.00
_cell.angle_gamma   90.00
#
_symmetry.space_group_name_H-M   'P 1'
#
loop_
_entity.id
_entity.type
_entity.pdbx_description
1 polymer ?
#
loop_
_entity_poly.entity_id
_entity_poly.type
_entity_poly.pdbx_seq_one_letter_code
_entity_poly.pdbx_strand_id
1 'polypeptide(L)'
;MKLNFYMKGRAHKIIVLTLAASLSLTVAFTSACNKSMSPTDTLKAYYDAAKKKDIDTVKKYLSRSSLQMMEEFAKAQGKTLDQMFQEGANRDAQMPTPEFSNEKINGDNATVDIKAPNQPMITMQMVKEDGMWKLAIDKMMKNAGVTPPAQK
;
A
#
# COMPACT_ATOMS: atom_id res chain seq x y z
N MET A 1 35.35 -24.34 73.27
CA MET A 1 34.40 -23.60 74.13
C MET A 1 33.39 -22.94 73.19
N LYS A 2 32.23 -23.53 73.06
CA LYS A 2 30.88 -23.06 72.84
C LYS A 2 30.68 -21.56 72.59
N LEU A 3 30.04 -21.25 71.53
CA LEU A 3 28.90 -20.30 71.37
C LEU A 3 28.83 -19.90 69.88
N ASN A 4 27.77 -19.74 69.23
CA ASN A 4 26.39 -20.05 69.43
C ASN A 4 25.72 -19.84 68.03
N PHE A 5 25.09 -20.84 67.67
CA PHE A 5 24.11 -20.95 66.62
C PHE A 5 22.89 -20.11 66.99
N TYR A 6 22.65 -19.00 66.38
CA TYR A 6 21.27 -18.47 66.26
C TYR A 6 21.23 -17.19 65.42
N MET A 7 20.99 -17.32 64.14
CA MET A 7 20.24 -16.35 63.35
C MET A 7 20.12 -16.84 61.86
N LYS A 8 19.44 -17.96 61.74
CA LYS A 8 19.02 -18.46 60.46
C LYS A 8 17.50 -18.47 60.53
N GLY A 9 16.86 -17.51 59.88
CA GLY A 9 15.43 -17.66 59.75
C GLY A 9 14.54 -16.44 59.51
N ARG A 10 15.08 -15.27 59.21
CA ARG A 10 14.20 -14.11 58.94
C ARG A 10 14.45 -13.35 57.64
N ALA A 11 15.54 -13.66 56.94
CA ALA A 11 15.88 -12.95 55.68
C ALA A 11 15.21 -13.54 54.41
N HIS A 12 14.69 -14.78 54.50
CA HIS A 12 14.13 -15.44 53.32
C HIS A 12 12.62 -15.18 53.07
N LYS A 13 11.92 -14.58 54.01
CA LYS A 13 10.50 -14.29 53.87
C LYS A 13 10.18 -12.91 53.31
N ILE A 14 11.17 -12.02 53.27
CA ILE A 14 10.98 -10.65 52.75
C ILE A 14 11.33 -10.55 51.27
N ILE A 15 12.19 -11.44 50.76
CA ILE A 15 12.60 -11.41 49.33
C ILE A 15 11.55 -12.01 48.41
N VAL A 16 10.67 -12.89 48.92
CA VAL A 16 9.64 -13.54 48.08
C VAL A 16 8.40 -12.65 47.87
N LEU A 17 8.20 -11.65 48.72
CA LEU A 17 7.01 -10.77 48.62
C LEU A 17 7.22 -9.54 47.72
N THR A 18 8.44 -9.25 47.32
CA THR A 18 8.72 -8.10 46.42
C THR A 18 8.86 -8.47 44.93
N LEU A 19 8.84 -9.78 44.61
CA LEU A 19 8.97 -10.24 43.23
C LEU A 19 7.63 -10.50 42.53
N ALA A 20 6.49 -10.34 43.22
CA ALA A 20 5.17 -10.59 42.69
C ALA A 20 4.42 -9.32 42.21
N ALA A 21 5.02 -8.15 42.33
CA ALA A 21 4.35 -6.86 42.10
C ALA A 21 4.81 -6.11 40.84
N SER A 22 5.66 -6.71 40.00
CA SER A 22 6.24 -6.00 38.85
C SER A 22 6.03 -6.65 37.49
N LEU A 23 5.02 -7.50 37.31
CA LEU A 23 4.76 -8.13 36.02
C LEU A 23 3.31 -7.89 35.54
N SER A 24 2.90 -6.64 35.58
CA SER A 24 1.72 -6.16 34.79
C SER A 24 2.15 -5.01 33.88
N LEU A 25 3.18 -5.27 33.07
CA LEU A 25 3.44 -4.46 31.90
C LEU A 25 2.36 -4.82 30.88
N THR A 26 1.22 -4.17 31.01
CA THR A 26 0.20 -4.14 29.97
C THR A 26 0.86 -3.52 28.74
N VAL A 27 1.26 -4.38 27.81
CA VAL A 27 1.56 -3.97 26.43
C VAL A 27 0.23 -3.44 25.88
N ALA A 28 0.02 -2.13 26.03
CA ALA A 28 -0.95 -1.42 25.25
C ALA A 28 -0.46 -1.54 23.79
N PHE A 29 -0.96 -2.54 23.08
CA PHE A 29 -0.94 -2.52 21.63
C PHE A 29 -1.75 -1.29 21.23
N THR A 30 -1.07 -0.16 21.09
CA THR A 30 -1.58 0.93 20.29
C THR A 30 -1.67 0.36 18.89
N SER A 31 -2.84 -0.16 18.55
CA SER A 31 -3.24 -0.31 17.16
C SER A 31 -3.20 1.11 16.60
N ALA A 32 -2.03 1.51 16.08
CA ALA A 32 -1.96 2.64 15.18
C ALA A 32 -2.97 2.28 14.09
N CYS A 33 -4.16 2.87 14.14
CA CYS A 33 -5.07 2.89 13.02
C CYS A 33 -4.30 3.55 11.89
N ASN A 34 -3.58 2.76 11.12
CA ASN A 34 -3.12 3.14 9.80
C ASN A 34 -4.41 3.35 9.02
N LYS A 35 -4.93 4.59 9.07
CA LYS A 35 -6.06 4.99 8.25
C LYS A 35 -5.61 4.74 6.82
N SER A 36 -6.10 3.64 6.23
CA SER A 36 -5.79 3.33 4.84
C SER A 36 -6.16 4.55 3.99
N MET A 37 -5.28 4.95 3.09
CA MET A 37 -5.55 6.05 2.16
C MET A 37 -6.88 5.79 1.45
N SER A 38 -7.62 6.86 1.16
CA SER A 38 -8.82 6.75 0.31
C SER A 38 -8.44 6.38 -1.13
N PRO A 39 -9.37 5.88 -1.96
CA PRO A 39 -9.14 5.69 -3.38
C PRO A 39 -8.58 6.95 -4.07
N THR A 40 -9.17 8.10 -3.78
CA THR A 40 -8.73 9.40 -4.33
C THR A 40 -7.32 9.78 -3.86
N ASP A 41 -7.00 9.58 -2.59
CA ASP A 41 -5.66 9.88 -2.08
C ASP A 41 -4.60 8.93 -2.65
N THR A 42 -4.97 7.67 -2.88
CA THR A 42 -4.12 6.69 -3.58
C THR A 42 -3.82 7.13 -5.02
N LEU A 43 -4.82 7.63 -5.74
CA LEU A 43 -4.63 8.18 -7.09
C LEU A 43 -3.71 9.39 -7.08
N LYS A 44 -3.89 10.34 -6.16
CA LYS A 44 -3.00 11.50 -6.01
C LYS A 44 -1.56 11.06 -5.78
N ALA A 45 -1.35 10.12 -4.86
CA ALA A 45 -0.03 9.59 -4.55
C ALA A 45 0.61 8.85 -5.73
N TYR A 46 -0.19 8.11 -6.52
CA TYR A 46 0.26 7.50 -7.77
C TYR A 46 0.75 8.55 -8.77
N TYR A 47 -0.04 9.60 -9.02
CA TYR A 47 0.35 10.67 -9.93
C TYR A 47 1.57 11.46 -9.44
N ASP A 48 1.69 11.69 -8.14
CA ASP A 48 2.86 12.35 -7.55
C ASP A 48 4.13 11.50 -7.69
N ALA A 49 4.02 10.18 -7.52
CA ALA A 49 5.12 9.26 -7.75
C ALA A 49 5.54 9.23 -9.24
N ALA A 50 4.55 9.18 -10.15
CA ALA A 50 4.80 9.21 -11.59
C ALA A 50 5.51 10.51 -12.03
N LYS A 51 5.09 11.66 -11.52
CA LYS A 51 5.77 12.96 -11.78
C LYS A 51 7.20 12.99 -11.26
N LYS A 52 7.46 12.34 -10.12
CA LYS A 52 8.82 12.21 -9.55
C LYS A 52 9.64 11.11 -10.23
N LYS A 53 9.05 10.36 -11.15
CA LYS A 53 9.64 9.18 -11.80
C LYS A 53 10.04 8.09 -10.79
N ASP A 54 9.34 8.03 -9.67
CA ASP A 54 9.52 6.99 -8.65
C ASP A 54 8.74 5.72 -9.08
N ILE A 55 9.38 4.94 -9.95
CA ILE A 55 8.78 3.76 -10.58
C ILE A 55 8.41 2.69 -9.53
N ASP A 56 9.21 2.53 -8.49
CA ASP A 56 8.93 1.56 -7.44
C ASP A 56 7.65 1.92 -6.67
N THR A 57 7.46 3.19 -6.38
CA THR A 57 6.22 3.67 -5.75
C THR A 57 5.03 3.60 -6.70
N VAL A 58 5.20 3.93 -7.98
CA VAL A 58 4.15 3.74 -9.02
C VAL A 58 3.65 2.30 -9.03
N LYS A 59 4.57 1.31 -9.08
CA LYS A 59 4.21 -0.11 -9.05
C LYS A 59 3.44 -0.52 -7.80
N LYS A 60 3.76 0.06 -6.64
CA LYS A 60 3.06 -0.22 -5.38
C LYS A 60 1.58 0.16 -5.42
N TYR A 61 1.21 1.15 -6.22
CA TYR A 61 -0.19 1.58 -6.35
C TYR A 61 -0.99 0.83 -7.42
N LEU A 62 -0.36 -0.05 -8.20
CA LEU A 62 -1.04 -0.87 -9.19
C LEU A 62 -1.50 -2.21 -8.59
N SER A 63 -2.63 -2.74 -9.07
CA SER A 63 -3.08 -4.08 -8.73
C SER A 63 -2.14 -5.14 -9.30
N ARG A 64 -2.12 -6.32 -8.69
CA ARG A 64 -1.32 -7.45 -9.18
C ARG A 64 -1.69 -7.81 -10.62
N SER A 65 -2.99 -7.83 -10.93
CA SER A 65 -3.47 -8.09 -12.29
C SER A 65 -3.03 -7.02 -13.29
N SER A 66 -3.05 -5.75 -12.88
CA SER A 66 -2.54 -4.65 -13.74
C SER A 66 -1.05 -4.78 -14.00
N LEU A 67 -0.25 -5.09 -12.99
CA LEU A 67 1.19 -5.30 -13.14
C LEU A 67 1.49 -6.46 -14.09
N GLN A 68 0.81 -7.60 -13.91
CA GLN A 68 0.96 -8.75 -14.80
C GLN A 68 0.62 -8.41 -16.25
N MET A 69 -0.52 -7.76 -16.48
CA MET A 69 -0.94 -7.34 -17.81
C MET A 69 0.08 -6.40 -18.45
N MET A 70 0.59 -5.41 -17.69
CA MET A 70 1.60 -4.47 -18.17
C MET A 70 2.94 -5.15 -18.48
N GLU A 71 3.32 -6.17 -17.71
CA GLU A 71 4.50 -6.98 -17.99
C GLU A 71 4.36 -7.74 -19.31
N GLU A 72 3.18 -8.31 -19.57
CA GLU A 72 2.89 -8.98 -20.84
C GLU A 72 2.96 -8.01 -22.03
N PHE A 73 2.41 -6.79 -21.88
CA PHE A 73 2.54 -5.75 -22.89
C PHE A 73 3.99 -5.31 -23.12
N ALA A 74 4.76 -5.14 -22.07
CA ALA A 74 6.17 -4.78 -22.17
C ALA A 74 6.96 -5.85 -22.93
N LYS A 75 6.78 -7.12 -22.56
CA LYS A 75 7.40 -8.28 -23.25
C LYS A 75 7.04 -8.33 -24.73
N ALA A 76 5.78 -8.10 -25.08
CA ALA A 76 5.32 -8.08 -26.47
C ALA A 76 5.98 -6.96 -27.29
N GLN A 77 6.44 -5.88 -26.64
CA GLN A 77 7.18 -4.79 -27.27
C GLN A 77 8.71 -4.95 -27.18
N GLY A 78 9.20 -6.08 -26.67
CA GLY A 78 10.65 -6.31 -26.46
C GLY A 78 11.25 -5.44 -25.37
N LYS A 79 10.45 -4.97 -24.41
CA LYS A 79 10.84 -4.08 -23.31
C LYS A 79 10.70 -4.76 -21.96
N THR A 80 11.40 -4.21 -20.97
CA THR A 80 11.11 -4.52 -19.57
C THR A 80 9.95 -3.67 -19.06
N LEU A 81 9.30 -4.13 -17.99
CA LEU A 81 8.26 -3.36 -17.32
C LEU A 81 8.78 -1.98 -16.85
N ASP A 82 10.02 -1.93 -16.34
CA ASP A 82 10.65 -0.69 -15.88
C ASP A 82 10.88 0.31 -17.03
N GLN A 83 11.34 -0.17 -18.17
CA GLN A 83 11.48 0.69 -19.36
C GLN A 83 10.14 1.27 -19.79
N MET A 84 9.08 0.47 -19.79
CA MET A 84 7.73 0.94 -20.13
C MET A 84 7.24 2.00 -19.12
N PHE A 85 7.45 1.82 -17.83
CA PHE A 85 7.10 2.80 -16.82
C PHE A 85 7.93 4.08 -16.91
N GLN A 86 9.24 3.98 -17.19
CA GLN A 86 10.09 5.16 -17.38
C GLN A 86 9.63 6.01 -18.57
N GLU A 87 9.27 5.36 -19.68
CA GLU A 87 8.72 6.06 -20.86
C GLU A 87 7.37 6.73 -20.52
N GLY A 88 6.49 6.05 -19.76
CA GLY A 88 5.24 6.59 -19.26
C GLY A 88 5.47 7.80 -18.36
N ALA A 89 6.31 7.67 -17.35
CA ALA A 89 6.63 8.73 -16.40
C ALA A 89 7.27 9.96 -17.06
N ASN A 90 8.05 9.79 -18.14
CA ASN A 90 8.60 10.91 -18.90
C ASN A 90 7.51 11.74 -19.60
N ARG A 91 6.42 11.11 -20.03
CA ARG A 91 5.25 11.79 -20.59
C ARG A 91 4.42 12.45 -19.49
N ASP A 92 4.14 11.72 -18.42
CA ASP A 92 3.28 12.16 -17.32
C ASP A 92 3.89 13.31 -16.51
N ALA A 93 5.22 13.38 -16.41
CA ALA A 93 5.92 14.48 -15.76
C ALA A 93 5.63 15.86 -16.39
N GLN A 94 5.26 15.90 -17.67
CA GLN A 94 4.95 17.12 -18.42
C GLN A 94 3.46 17.46 -18.40
N MET A 95 2.61 16.53 -17.90
CA MET A 95 1.17 16.75 -17.86
C MET A 95 0.76 17.50 -16.58
N PRO A 96 -0.23 18.41 -16.66
CA PRO A 96 -0.80 19.00 -15.47
C PRO A 96 -1.47 17.94 -14.60
N THR A 97 -1.50 18.17 -13.30
CA THR A 97 -2.21 17.26 -12.38
C THR A 97 -3.69 17.26 -12.71
N PRO A 98 -4.31 16.10 -12.92
CA PRO A 98 -5.73 16.01 -13.19
C PRO A 98 -6.55 16.31 -11.93
N GLU A 99 -7.83 16.63 -12.14
CA GLU A 99 -8.82 16.73 -11.08
C GLU A 99 -9.40 15.34 -10.80
N PHE A 100 -9.68 15.06 -9.52
CA PHE A 100 -10.28 13.81 -9.05
C PHE A 100 -11.62 14.11 -8.41
N SER A 101 -12.65 13.34 -8.79
CA SER A 101 -14.02 13.53 -8.30
C SER A 101 -14.81 12.22 -8.27
N ASN A 102 -16.04 12.28 -7.75
CA ASN A 102 -17.01 11.19 -7.78
C ASN A 102 -16.47 9.85 -7.25
N GLU A 103 -15.69 9.89 -6.15
CA GLU A 103 -15.27 8.67 -5.47
C GLU A 103 -16.49 7.86 -5.02
N LYS A 104 -16.55 6.60 -5.43
CA LYS A 104 -17.56 5.63 -5.01
C LYS A 104 -16.87 4.37 -4.53
N ILE A 105 -17.21 3.89 -3.33
CA ILE A 105 -16.67 2.68 -2.73
C ILE A 105 -17.79 1.65 -2.60
N ASN A 106 -17.53 0.42 -3.06
CA ASN A 106 -18.40 -0.73 -2.91
C ASN A 106 -17.57 -1.94 -2.47
N GLY A 107 -17.52 -2.18 -1.16
CA GLY A 107 -16.65 -3.21 -0.56
C GLY A 107 -15.19 -2.99 -0.90
N ASP A 108 -14.57 -3.97 -1.54
CA ASP A 108 -13.16 -3.92 -1.98
C ASP A 108 -12.98 -3.38 -3.41
N ASN A 109 -14.02 -2.79 -4.00
CA ASN A 109 -13.96 -2.11 -5.28
C ASN A 109 -14.29 -0.62 -5.09
N ALA A 110 -13.64 0.22 -5.89
CA ALA A 110 -13.96 1.64 -5.93
C ALA A 110 -13.81 2.18 -7.35
N THR A 111 -14.43 3.35 -7.57
CA THR A 111 -14.24 4.14 -8.79
C THR A 111 -13.96 5.58 -8.40
N VAL A 112 -13.13 6.25 -9.20
CA VAL A 112 -12.85 7.69 -9.09
C VAL A 112 -12.80 8.27 -10.49
N ASP A 113 -13.49 9.37 -10.71
CA ASP A 113 -13.42 10.09 -11.98
C ASP A 113 -12.18 10.98 -12.03
N ILE A 114 -11.48 10.93 -13.15
CA ILE A 114 -10.25 11.66 -13.45
C ILE A 114 -10.53 12.60 -14.63
N LYS A 115 -10.29 13.88 -14.43
CA LYS A 115 -10.40 14.89 -15.48
C LYS A 115 -9.07 15.57 -15.70
N ALA A 116 -8.40 15.24 -16.79
CA ALA A 116 -7.23 15.97 -17.25
C ALA A 116 -7.64 17.15 -18.16
N PRO A 117 -6.88 18.25 -18.16
CA PRO A 117 -7.14 19.36 -19.06
C PRO A 117 -7.18 18.91 -20.53
N ASN A 118 -8.17 19.37 -21.26
CA ASN A 118 -8.36 19.07 -22.69
C ASN A 118 -8.52 17.59 -23.03
N GLN A 119 -8.87 16.74 -22.05
CA GLN A 119 -9.15 15.33 -22.28
C GLN A 119 -10.55 14.95 -21.78
N PRO A 120 -11.18 13.90 -22.35
CA PRO A 120 -12.42 13.38 -21.81
C PRO A 120 -12.20 12.90 -20.35
N MET A 121 -13.26 12.98 -19.55
CA MET A 121 -13.26 12.39 -18.22
C MET A 121 -13.19 10.87 -18.36
N ILE A 122 -12.35 10.24 -17.54
CA ILE A 122 -12.25 8.79 -17.44
C ILE A 122 -12.57 8.34 -16.01
N THR A 123 -13.18 7.17 -15.87
CA THR A 123 -13.47 6.56 -14.58
C THR A 123 -12.42 5.48 -14.29
N MET A 124 -11.56 5.74 -13.32
CA MET A 124 -10.56 4.78 -12.86
C MET A 124 -11.22 3.73 -11.98
N GLN A 125 -10.97 2.47 -12.32
CA GLN A 125 -11.34 1.33 -11.49
C GLN A 125 -10.25 1.07 -10.45
N MET A 126 -10.65 0.83 -9.21
CA MET A 126 -9.73 0.51 -8.12
C MET A 126 -10.18 -0.74 -7.37
N VAL A 127 -9.22 -1.45 -6.82
CA VAL A 127 -9.45 -2.63 -5.97
C VAL A 127 -8.67 -2.49 -4.68
N LYS A 128 -9.16 -3.12 -3.61
CA LYS A 128 -8.45 -3.18 -2.35
C LYS A 128 -7.68 -4.50 -2.28
N GLU A 129 -6.36 -4.41 -2.19
CA GLU A 129 -5.46 -5.55 -2.02
C GLU A 129 -4.59 -5.32 -0.79
N ASP A 130 -4.49 -6.30 0.10
CA ASP A 130 -3.69 -6.24 1.33
C ASP A 130 -4.01 -4.97 2.18
N GLY A 131 -5.30 -4.58 2.22
CA GLY A 131 -5.77 -3.41 2.97
C GLY A 131 -5.50 -2.05 2.30
N MET A 132 -4.88 -2.03 1.12
CA MET A 132 -4.55 -0.81 0.36
C MET A 132 -5.33 -0.73 -0.94
N TRP A 133 -5.76 0.48 -1.32
CA TRP A 133 -6.35 0.71 -2.63
C TRP A 133 -5.28 0.65 -3.72
N LYS A 134 -5.63 0.01 -4.84
CA LYS A 134 -4.78 -0.19 -6.00
C LYS A 134 -5.54 0.19 -7.27
N LEU A 135 -4.84 0.73 -8.25
CA LEU A 135 -5.39 1.02 -9.56
C LEU A 135 -5.54 -0.30 -10.34
N ALA A 136 -6.76 -0.57 -10.80
CA ALA A 136 -7.10 -1.76 -11.59
C ALA A 136 -7.18 -1.40 -13.09
N ILE A 137 -6.02 -1.07 -13.68
CA ILE A 137 -5.91 -0.68 -15.10
C ILE A 137 -6.35 -1.82 -16.03
N ASP A 138 -6.08 -3.07 -15.63
CA ASP A 138 -6.54 -4.27 -16.32
C ASP A 138 -8.05 -4.30 -16.50
N LYS A 139 -8.82 -3.92 -15.46
CA LYS A 139 -10.28 -3.84 -15.55
C LYS A 139 -10.73 -2.71 -16.49
N MET A 140 -10.05 -1.57 -16.43
CA MET A 140 -10.36 -0.44 -17.31
C MET A 140 -10.11 -0.81 -18.77
N MET A 141 -8.97 -1.43 -19.09
CA MET A 141 -8.64 -1.86 -20.46
C MET A 141 -9.58 -2.94 -20.98
N LYS A 142 -9.96 -3.90 -20.13
CA LYS A 142 -10.95 -4.93 -20.46
C LYS A 142 -12.30 -4.33 -20.82
N ASN A 143 -12.75 -3.35 -20.05
CA ASN A 143 -14.00 -2.64 -20.32
C ASN A 143 -13.94 -1.81 -21.63
N ALA A 144 -12.75 -1.36 -22.02
CA ALA A 144 -12.49 -0.68 -23.28
C ALA A 144 -12.26 -1.65 -24.47
N GLY A 145 -12.39 -2.96 -24.26
CA GLY A 145 -12.16 -3.97 -25.30
C GLY A 145 -10.69 -4.19 -25.67
N VAL A 146 -9.76 -3.68 -24.87
CA VAL A 146 -8.32 -3.86 -25.08
C VAL A 146 -7.87 -5.12 -24.36
N THR A 147 -7.44 -6.12 -25.12
CA THR A 147 -6.85 -7.36 -24.57
C THR A 147 -5.33 -7.36 -24.78
N PRO A 148 -4.56 -7.94 -23.85
CA PRO A 148 -3.14 -8.15 -24.07
C PRO A 148 -2.90 -8.97 -25.34
N PRO A 149 -1.81 -8.74 -26.08
CA PRO A 149 -1.44 -9.57 -27.21
C PRO A 149 -1.24 -11.02 -26.75
N ALA A 150 -1.85 -11.96 -27.49
CA ALA A 150 -1.69 -13.37 -27.21
C ALA A 150 -0.20 -13.76 -27.22
N GLN A 151 0.25 -14.42 -26.19
CA GLN A 151 1.60 -14.98 -26.15
C GLN A 151 1.70 -16.07 -27.24
N LYS A 152 2.70 -15.93 -28.12
CA LYS A 152 3.08 -16.99 -29.09
C LYS A 152 4.10 -17.88 -28.47
#